data_03be72ab7ed51bfc030dfdbdf8466882
#
_entry.id   03be72ab7ed51bfc030dfdbdf8466882
#
_cell.length_a   1.000
_cell.length_b   1.000
_cell.length_c   1.000
_cell.angle_alpha   90.00
_cell.angle_beta   90.00
_cell.angle_gamma   90.00
#
_symmetry.space_group_name_H-M   'P 1'
#
loop_
_entity.id
_entity.type
_entity.pdbx_description
1 polymer ?
#
loop_
_entity_poly.entity_id
_entity_poly.type
_entity_poly.pdbx_seq_one_letter_code
_entity_poly.pdbx_strand_id
1 'polypeptide(L)'
;GLRVHLDDRDQHTPGYKFHEWELKGVPFRVELGPKDLEQGQAVLASRLGGKETLPLAALPEALPGKLVAFHEELYRRALAFREAHTRKVDTYEAFKEAVQEGFALAFHCGDKACERLIQEETTATTRCVPFEAEPEEGFCVRCGRPSAYGKRVVFAKAY
;
A
#
# COMPACT_ATOMS: atom_id res chain seq x y z
N GLY A 1 -24.32 7.01 9.28
CA GLY A 1 -23.66 7.03 10.58
C GLY A 1 -22.35 6.26 10.58
N LEU A 2 -21.53 6.42 11.61
CA LEU A 2 -20.28 5.69 11.78
C LEU A 2 -20.52 4.31 12.40
N ARG A 3 -19.72 3.33 12.00
CA ARG A 3 -19.66 2.04 12.68
C ARG A 3 -18.74 2.16 13.89
N VAL A 4 -19.28 1.94 15.08
CA VAL A 4 -18.56 2.07 16.35
C VAL A 4 -18.62 0.75 17.10
N HIS A 5 -17.53 0.39 17.74
CA HIS A 5 -17.47 -0.72 18.68
C HIS A 5 -17.00 -0.21 20.05
N LEU A 6 -17.73 -0.56 21.10
CA LEU A 6 -17.32 -0.31 22.47
C LEU A 6 -16.62 -1.55 23.03
N ASP A 7 -15.37 -1.39 23.46
CA ASP A 7 -14.61 -2.48 24.09
C ASP A 7 -14.62 -2.30 25.61
N ASP A 8 -15.61 -2.85 26.24
CA ASP A 8 -15.87 -2.83 27.69
C ASP A 8 -15.34 -4.06 28.43
N ARG A 9 -14.54 -4.93 27.79
CA ARG A 9 -14.02 -6.17 28.37
C ARG A 9 -13.06 -5.90 29.53
N ASP A 10 -13.40 -6.33 30.73
CA ASP A 10 -12.57 -6.11 31.94
C ASP A 10 -11.37 -7.06 32.05
N GLN A 11 -11.43 -8.22 31.38
CA GLN A 11 -10.37 -9.25 31.45
C GLN A 11 -9.10 -8.93 30.66
N HIS A 12 -9.12 -7.88 29.86
CA HIS A 12 -7.98 -7.47 29.03
C HIS A 12 -7.44 -6.09 29.40
N THR A 13 -6.12 -5.96 29.43
CA THR A 13 -5.47 -4.66 29.64
C THR A 13 -5.74 -3.71 28.47
N PRO A 14 -5.71 -2.39 28.71
CA PRO A 14 -5.86 -1.40 27.62
C PRO A 14 -4.87 -1.63 26.45
N GLY A 15 -3.61 -1.94 26.77
CA GLY A 15 -2.60 -2.23 25.74
C GLY A 15 -2.95 -3.41 24.84
N TYR A 16 -3.46 -4.50 25.42
CA TYR A 16 -3.92 -5.66 24.65
C TYR A 16 -5.08 -5.29 23.71
N LYS A 17 -6.10 -4.58 24.22
CA LYS A 17 -7.24 -4.11 23.43
C LYS A 17 -6.77 -3.22 22.25
N PHE A 18 -5.83 -2.32 22.51
CA PHE A 18 -5.28 -1.42 21.49
C PHE A 18 -4.65 -2.18 20.33
N HIS A 19 -3.75 -3.11 20.62
CA HIS A 19 -3.10 -3.93 19.60
C HIS A 19 -4.08 -4.82 18.83
N GLU A 20 -5.06 -5.41 19.52
CA GLU A 20 -6.08 -6.23 18.85
C GLU A 20 -6.86 -5.43 17.80
N TRP A 21 -7.31 -4.21 18.15
CA TRP A 21 -8.06 -3.37 17.22
C TRP A 21 -7.19 -2.77 16.11
N GLU A 22 -5.93 -2.51 16.37
CA GLU A 22 -4.95 -2.11 15.36
C GLU A 22 -4.72 -3.22 14.32
N LEU A 23 -4.57 -4.47 14.76
CA LEU A 23 -4.46 -5.65 13.89
C LEU A 23 -5.72 -5.86 13.03
N LYS A 24 -6.89 -5.59 13.58
CA LYS A 24 -8.18 -5.64 12.86
C LYS A 24 -8.35 -4.45 11.87
N GLY A 25 -7.43 -3.52 11.86
CA GLY A 25 -7.42 -2.40 10.92
C GLY A 25 -8.31 -1.22 11.31
N VAL A 26 -8.73 -1.12 12.58
CA VAL A 26 -9.54 0.02 13.05
C VAL A 26 -8.77 1.33 12.87
N PRO A 27 -9.31 2.33 12.17
CA PRO A 27 -8.59 3.57 11.84
C PRO A 27 -8.29 4.43 13.06
N PHE A 28 -9.29 4.61 13.91
CA PHE A 28 -9.22 5.46 15.09
C PHE A 28 -9.74 4.74 16.33
N ARG A 29 -9.08 5.02 17.43
CA ARG A 29 -9.46 4.60 18.77
C ARG A 29 -9.76 5.84 19.61
N VAL A 30 -10.92 5.86 20.24
CA VAL A 30 -11.28 6.87 21.24
C VAL A 30 -10.96 6.32 22.62
N GLU A 31 -10.08 6.98 23.34
CA GLU A 31 -9.69 6.63 24.69
C GLU A 31 -10.38 7.60 25.65
N LEU A 32 -11.01 7.05 26.68
CA LEU A 32 -11.73 7.80 27.71
C LEU A 32 -11.30 7.33 29.10
N GLY A 33 -10.68 8.22 29.85
CA GLY A 33 -10.37 8.02 31.25
C GLY A 33 -11.23 8.90 32.17
N PRO A 34 -11.22 8.68 33.50
CA PRO A 34 -11.98 9.50 34.43
C PRO A 34 -11.67 11.00 34.32
N LYS A 35 -10.39 11.36 34.13
CA LYS A 35 -9.96 12.75 33.96
C LYS A 35 -10.46 13.37 32.66
N ASP A 36 -10.53 12.57 31.59
CA ASP A 36 -11.03 13.06 30.31
C ASP A 36 -12.52 13.37 30.38
N LEU A 37 -13.27 12.51 31.08
CA LEU A 37 -14.70 12.70 31.31
C LEU A 37 -14.97 13.95 32.17
N GLU A 38 -14.21 14.18 33.22
CA GLU A 38 -14.31 15.39 34.07
C GLU A 38 -14.06 16.67 33.25
N GLN A 39 -13.18 16.60 32.27
CA GLN A 39 -12.82 17.72 31.38
C GLN A 39 -13.72 17.81 30.12
N GLY A 40 -14.65 16.89 29.95
CA GLY A 40 -15.52 16.84 28.76
C GLY A 40 -14.78 16.60 27.45
N GLN A 41 -13.66 15.84 27.50
CA GLN A 41 -12.80 15.57 26.35
C GLN A 41 -12.56 14.07 26.14
N ALA A 42 -11.94 13.73 25.04
CA ALA A 42 -11.46 12.39 24.73
C ALA A 42 -10.13 12.45 23.97
N VAL A 43 -9.34 11.39 24.10
CA VAL A 43 -8.13 11.21 23.30
C VAL A 43 -8.45 10.37 22.07
N LEU A 44 -8.23 10.92 20.89
CA LEU A 44 -8.37 10.21 19.62
C LEU A 44 -6.99 9.75 19.16
N ALA A 45 -6.77 8.45 19.11
CA ALA A 45 -5.53 7.83 18.64
C ALA A 45 -5.71 7.28 17.23
N SER A 46 -4.81 7.64 16.31
CA SER A 46 -4.80 7.15 14.94
C SER A 46 -3.92 5.91 14.80
N ARG A 47 -4.36 4.90 14.04
CA ARG A 47 -3.55 3.73 13.69
C ARG A 47 -2.32 4.11 12.83
N LEU A 48 -2.36 5.23 12.12
CA LEU A 48 -1.21 5.75 11.36
C LEU A 48 -0.18 6.50 12.22
N GLY A 49 -0.43 6.57 13.52
CA GLY A 49 0.38 7.28 14.52
C GLY A 49 -0.23 8.61 14.94
N GLY A 50 0.18 9.05 16.12
CA GLY A 50 -0.32 10.29 16.72
C GLY A 50 -1.57 10.14 17.57
N LYS A 51 -1.71 11.06 18.51
CA LYS A 51 -2.88 11.24 19.38
C LYS A 51 -3.25 12.71 19.40
N GLU A 52 -4.53 12.99 19.50
CA GLU A 52 -5.04 14.35 19.72
C GLU A 52 -6.15 14.32 20.77
N THR A 53 -6.30 15.40 21.48
CA THR A 53 -7.37 15.57 22.45
C THR A 53 -8.46 16.46 21.85
N LEU A 54 -9.69 16.01 21.89
CA LEU A 54 -10.85 16.68 21.33
C LEU A 54 -11.96 16.78 22.39
N PRO A 55 -12.78 17.85 22.38
CA PRO A 55 -14.01 17.89 23.13
C PRO A 55 -14.91 16.71 22.75
N LEU A 56 -15.54 16.05 23.73
CA LEU A 56 -16.46 14.93 23.47
C LEU A 56 -17.57 15.32 22.49
N ALA A 57 -18.12 16.51 22.65
CA ALA A 57 -19.19 17.03 21.79
C ALA A 57 -18.76 17.22 20.34
N ALA A 58 -17.46 17.42 20.06
CA ALA A 58 -16.96 17.62 18.71
C ALA A 58 -16.68 16.30 17.95
N LEU A 59 -16.57 15.17 18.63
CA LEU A 59 -16.24 13.88 18.01
C LEU A 59 -17.19 13.47 16.88
N PRO A 60 -18.53 13.53 17.03
CA PRO A 60 -19.45 13.08 15.98
C PRO A 60 -19.30 13.88 14.67
N GLU A 61 -18.96 15.15 14.77
CA GLU A 61 -18.78 16.04 13.63
C GLU A 61 -17.40 15.89 13.01
N ALA A 62 -16.35 15.73 13.82
CA ALA A 62 -14.97 15.64 13.37
C ALA A 62 -14.62 14.29 12.73
N LEU A 63 -15.14 13.18 13.26
CA LEU A 63 -14.73 11.83 12.86
C LEU A 63 -14.99 11.50 11.38
N PRO A 64 -16.11 11.89 10.74
CA PRO A 64 -16.31 11.60 9.33
C PRO A 64 -15.20 12.17 8.44
N GLY A 65 -14.86 13.43 8.63
CA GLY A 65 -13.77 14.08 7.88
C GLY A 65 -12.40 13.43 8.15
N LYS A 66 -12.13 13.05 9.40
CA LYS A 66 -10.89 12.35 9.78
C LYS A 66 -10.77 10.97 9.15
N LEU A 67 -11.88 10.23 9.01
CA LEU A 67 -11.90 8.93 8.33
C LEU A 67 -11.58 9.07 6.83
N VAL A 68 -12.10 10.10 6.17
CA VAL A 68 -11.76 10.39 4.77
C VAL A 68 -10.26 10.70 4.64
N ALA A 69 -9.76 11.62 5.45
CA ALA A 69 -8.34 11.98 5.45
C ALA A 69 -7.41 10.78 5.77
N PHE A 70 -7.84 9.90 6.68
CA PHE A 70 -7.12 8.66 6.99
C PHE A 70 -7.05 7.72 5.77
N HIS A 71 -8.15 7.57 5.03
CA HIS A 71 -8.20 6.75 3.82
C HIS A 71 -7.29 7.31 2.72
N GLU A 72 -7.33 8.61 2.51
CA GLU A 72 -6.46 9.30 1.55
C GLU A 72 -4.98 9.14 1.92
N GLU A 73 -4.65 9.24 3.19
CA GLU A 73 -3.27 9.04 3.68
C GLU A 73 -2.78 7.60 3.46
N LEU A 74 -3.62 6.59 3.70
CA LEU A 74 -3.30 5.19 3.40
C LEU A 74 -3.03 4.99 1.90
N TYR A 75 -3.88 5.55 1.05
CA TYR A 75 -3.71 5.49 -0.40
C TYR A 75 -2.40 6.16 -0.83
N ARG A 76 -2.15 7.38 -0.34
CA ARG A 76 -0.93 8.13 -0.66
C ARG A 76 0.35 7.40 -0.26
N ARG A 77 0.37 6.77 0.93
CA ARG A 77 1.50 5.94 1.38
C ARG A 77 1.72 4.72 0.49
N ALA A 78 0.65 4.02 0.15
CA ALA A 78 0.72 2.85 -0.73
C ALA A 78 1.18 3.23 -2.14
N LEU A 79 0.68 4.35 -2.68
CA LEU A 79 1.09 4.89 -3.98
C LEU A 79 2.57 5.26 -3.98
N ALA A 80 3.01 6.05 -3.01
CA ALA A 80 4.41 6.46 -2.90
C ALA A 80 5.35 5.25 -2.75
N PHE A 81 4.95 4.25 -1.98
CA PHE A 81 5.71 2.99 -1.85
C PHE A 81 5.82 2.27 -3.19
N ARG A 82 4.70 2.11 -3.91
CA ARG A 82 4.69 1.48 -5.23
C ARG A 82 5.59 2.22 -6.22
N GLU A 83 5.49 3.56 -6.27
CA GLU A 83 6.29 4.40 -7.17
C GLU A 83 7.79 4.30 -6.85
N ALA A 84 8.17 4.35 -5.58
CA ALA A 84 9.55 4.21 -5.14
C ALA A 84 10.16 2.83 -5.48
N HIS A 85 9.31 1.79 -5.60
CA HIS A 85 9.72 0.43 -5.91
C HIS A 85 9.36 0.02 -7.35
N THR A 86 9.15 0.97 -8.27
CA THR A 86 8.89 0.72 -9.69
C THR A 86 9.95 1.41 -10.54
N ARG A 87 10.72 0.65 -11.33
CA ARG A 87 11.81 1.17 -12.16
C ARG A 87 11.56 0.88 -13.64
N LYS A 88 11.68 1.89 -14.50
CA LYS A 88 11.80 1.70 -15.95
C LYS A 88 13.22 1.27 -16.28
N VAL A 89 13.36 0.21 -17.06
CA VAL A 89 14.67 -0.37 -17.40
C VAL A 89 14.73 -0.80 -18.88
N ASP A 90 15.89 -0.59 -19.49
CA ASP A 90 16.14 -0.88 -20.91
C ASP A 90 17.25 -1.92 -21.12
N THR A 91 18.02 -2.24 -20.07
CA THR A 91 19.06 -3.27 -20.11
C THR A 91 18.69 -4.43 -19.23
N TYR A 92 19.21 -5.63 -19.56
CA TYR A 92 18.92 -6.83 -18.80
C TYR A 92 19.58 -6.82 -17.41
N GLU A 93 20.74 -6.17 -17.29
CA GLU A 93 21.42 -5.96 -16.01
C GLU A 93 20.57 -5.12 -15.07
N ALA A 94 20.11 -3.94 -15.54
CA ALA A 94 19.22 -3.08 -14.75
C ALA A 94 17.88 -3.76 -14.44
N PHE A 95 17.38 -4.61 -15.33
CA PHE A 95 16.20 -5.43 -15.09
C PHE A 95 16.40 -6.40 -13.93
N LYS A 96 17.52 -7.14 -13.92
CA LYS A 96 17.85 -8.08 -12.86
C LYS A 96 17.93 -7.39 -11.49
N GLU A 97 18.51 -6.20 -11.42
CA GLU A 97 18.53 -5.39 -10.19
C GLU A 97 17.13 -4.95 -9.77
N ALA A 98 16.36 -4.36 -10.69
CA ALA A 98 15.04 -3.81 -10.38
C ALA A 98 14.07 -4.85 -9.82
N VAL A 99 14.06 -6.07 -10.37
CA VAL A 99 13.17 -7.15 -9.90
C VAL A 99 13.57 -7.75 -8.54
N GLN A 100 14.76 -7.43 -8.01
CA GLN A 100 15.13 -7.80 -6.64
C GLN A 100 14.43 -6.91 -5.61
N GLU A 101 14.19 -5.64 -5.96
CA GLU A 101 13.71 -4.60 -5.06
C GLU A 101 12.21 -4.30 -5.23
N GLY A 102 11.62 -4.65 -6.39
CA GLY A 102 10.22 -4.33 -6.66
C GLY A 102 9.76 -4.69 -8.07
N PHE A 103 9.14 -3.72 -8.73
CA PHE A 103 8.62 -3.86 -10.08
C PHE A 103 9.61 -3.31 -11.12
N ALA A 104 9.81 -4.07 -12.20
CA ALA A 104 10.48 -3.59 -13.39
C ALA A 104 9.47 -3.33 -14.52
N LEU A 105 9.51 -2.15 -15.12
CA LEU A 105 8.81 -1.80 -16.34
C LEU A 105 9.78 -1.99 -17.52
N ALA A 106 9.61 -3.05 -18.29
CA ALA A 106 10.51 -3.41 -19.39
C ALA A 106 9.73 -3.87 -20.63
N PHE A 107 10.34 -3.77 -21.79
CA PHE A 107 9.77 -4.31 -23.01
C PHE A 107 9.92 -5.83 -23.10
N HIS A 108 8.91 -6.50 -23.66
CA HIS A 108 8.90 -7.94 -23.83
C HIS A 108 8.38 -8.33 -25.21
N CYS A 109 8.98 -9.34 -25.82
CA CYS A 109 8.65 -9.82 -27.17
C CYS A 109 7.38 -10.70 -27.25
N GLY A 110 6.73 -11.00 -26.14
CA GLY A 110 5.55 -11.86 -26.10
C GLY A 110 5.83 -13.36 -26.23
N ASP A 111 7.08 -13.76 -26.41
CA ASP A 111 7.45 -15.17 -26.58
C ASP A 111 7.53 -15.88 -25.22
N LYS A 112 6.76 -16.96 -25.06
CA LYS A 112 6.72 -17.78 -23.83
C LYS A 112 8.08 -18.41 -23.48
N ALA A 113 8.89 -18.77 -24.48
CA ALA A 113 10.21 -19.31 -24.23
C ALA A 113 11.15 -18.24 -23.65
N CYS A 114 11.04 -17.00 -24.14
CA CYS A 114 11.78 -15.86 -23.60
C CYS A 114 11.33 -15.53 -22.17
N GLU A 115 10.05 -15.56 -21.87
CA GLU A 115 9.52 -15.36 -20.52
C GLU A 115 10.01 -16.44 -19.54
N ARG A 116 10.04 -17.69 -19.97
CA ARG A 116 10.57 -18.79 -19.16
C ARG A 116 12.04 -18.59 -18.80
N LEU A 117 12.87 -18.15 -19.75
CA LEU A 117 14.28 -17.85 -19.49
C LEU A 117 14.44 -16.70 -18.48
N ILE A 118 13.62 -15.66 -18.57
CA ILE A 118 13.59 -14.58 -17.59
C ILE A 118 13.24 -15.14 -16.20
N GLN A 119 12.24 -16.00 -16.10
CA GLN A 119 11.82 -16.62 -14.85
C GLN A 119 12.91 -17.52 -14.26
N GLU A 120 13.55 -18.34 -15.08
CA GLU A 120 14.64 -19.23 -14.65
C GLU A 120 15.86 -18.45 -14.11
N GLU A 121 16.19 -17.33 -14.76
CA GLU A 121 17.36 -16.52 -14.39
C GLU A 121 17.10 -15.55 -13.23
N THR A 122 15.85 -15.09 -13.03
CA THR A 122 15.54 -13.98 -12.10
C THR A 122 14.42 -14.29 -11.11
N THR A 123 13.69 -15.38 -11.27
CA THR A 123 12.42 -15.69 -10.60
C THR A 123 11.29 -14.69 -10.87
N ALA A 124 11.53 -13.66 -11.68
CA ALA A 124 10.51 -12.69 -12.07
C ALA A 124 9.65 -13.21 -13.22
N THR A 125 8.38 -12.86 -13.21
CA THR A 125 7.42 -13.17 -14.26
C THR A 125 6.70 -11.89 -14.71
N THR A 126 6.10 -11.92 -15.91
CA THR A 126 5.19 -10.88 -16.36
C THR A 126 3.97 -10.81 -15.45
N ARG A 127 3.53 -9.61 -15.08
CA ARG A 127 2.36 -9.37 -14.23
C ARG A 127 1.19 -8.82 -15.00
N CYS A 128 1.42 -7.73 -15.71
CA CYS A 128 0.41 -7.10 -16.55
C CYS A 128 1.05 -6.18 -17.60
N VAL A 129 0.27 -5.84 -18.61
CA VAL A 129 0.48 -4.70 -19.49
C VAL A 129 -0.44 -3.60 -18.99
N PRO A 130 0.08 -2.48 -18.42
CA PRO A 130 -0.76 -1.43 -17.85
C PRO A 130 -1.71 -0.83 -18.89
N PHE A 131 -2.99 -0.70 -18.58
CA PHE A 131 -3.98 -0.14 -19.52
C PHE A 131 -3.68 1.33 -19.85
N GLU A 132 -3.32 2.12 -18.84
CA GLU A 132 -3.10 3.57 -18.94
C GLU A 132 -1.67 3.95 -19.32
N ALA A 133 -0.79 2.96 -19.58
CA ALA A 133 0.56 3.26 -20.02
C ALA A 133 0.54 3.86 -21.42
N GLU A 134 1.29 4.93 -21.62
CA GLU A 134 1.49 5.54 -22.93
C GLU A 134 2.12 4.54 -23.91
N PRO A 135 1.71 4.57 -25.19
CA PRO A 135 2.36 3.77 -26.23
C PRO A 135 3.85 4.13 -26.33
N GLU A 136 4.69 3.12 -26.34
CA GLU A 136 6.14 3.28 -26.42
C GLU A 136 6.72 2.09 -27.20
N GLU A 137 7.55 2.38 -28.21
CA GLU A 137 8.27 1.35 -28.97
C GLU A 137 9.57 0.99 -28.27
N GLY A 138 9.94 -0.28 -28.33
CA GLY A 138 11.18 -0.76 -27.74
C GLY A 138 11.46 -2.22 -28.00
N PHE A 139 12.57 -2.68 -27.48
CA PHE A 139 13.07 -4.03 -27.68
C PHE A 139 13.03 -4.82 -26.39
N CYS A 140 12.70 -6.10 -26.51
CA CYS A 140 12.67 -7.03 -25.38
C CYS A 140 13.96 -6.97 -24.58
N VAL A 141 13.84 -6.68 -23.30
CA VAL A 141 14.97 -6.51 -22.37
C VAL A 141 15.92 -7.70 -22.31
N ARG A 142 15.42 -8.93 -22.62
CA ARG A 142 16.20 -10.17 -22.58
C ARG A 142 16.78 -10.55 -23.94
N CYS A 143 15.97 -10.55 -25.02
CA CYS A 143 16.38 -11.12 -26.32
C CYS A 143 16.57 -10.07 -27.44
N GLY A 144 16.30 -8.80 -27.19
CA GLY A 144 16.49 -7.72 -28.17
C GLY A 144 15.52 -7.72 -29.35
N ARG A 145 14.51 -8.60 -29.41
CA ARG A 145 13.47 -8.58 -30.43
C ARG A 145 12.49 -7.43 -30.19
N PRO A 146 11.80 -6.91 -31.22
CA PRO A 146 10.78 -5.88 -31.02
C PRO A 146 9.74 -6.31 -29.98
N SER A 147 9.23 -5.35 -29.20
CA SER A 147 8.15 -5.56 -28.24
C SER A 147 6.86 -5.95 -28.95
N ALA A 148 6.14 -6.94 -28.40
CA ALA A 148 4.83 -7.36 -28.92
C ALA A 148 3.68 -6.49 -28.43
N TYR A 149 3.89 -5.64 -27.44
CA TYR A 149 2.80 -4.97 -26.71
C TYR A 149 2.68 -3.47 -27.02
N GLY A 150 3.67 -2.84 -27.67
CA GLY A 150 3.72 -1.39 -27.87
C GLY A 150 3.71 -0.58 -26.56
N LYS A 151 4.05 -1.22 -25.45
CA LYS A 151 4.10 -0.66 -24.09
C LYS A 151 5.08 -1.47 -23.26
N ARG A 152 5.54 -0.90 -22.15
CA ARG A 152 6.29 -1.65 -21.15
C ARG A 152 5.36 -2.59 -20.37
N VAL A 153 5.87 -3.76 -20.09
CA VAL A 153 5.24 -4.80 -19.28
C VAL A 153 5.77 -4.69 -17.85
N VAL A 154 4.93 -4.92 -16.89
CA VAL A 154 5.31 -5.00 -15.47
C VAL A 154 5.83 -6.39 -15.18
N PHE A 155 7.04 -6.45 -14.63
CA PHE A 155 7.65 -7.68 -14.10
C PHE A 155 7.85 -7.57 -12.59
N ALA A 156 7.70 -8.68 -11.90
CA ALA A 156 8.05 -8.82 -10.49
C ALA A 156 8.30 -10.27 -10.13
N LYS A 157 9.02 -10.50 -9.03
CA LYS A 157 9.13 -11.83 -8.44
C LYS A 157 7.78 -12.29 -7.90
N ALA A 158 7.50 -13.58 -8.01
CA ALA A 158 6.53 -14.25 -7.16
C ALA A 158 7.21 -14.58 -5.82
N TYR A 159 6.42 -14.75 -4.78
CA TYR A 159 6.89 -15.17 -3.46
C TYR A 159 7.68 -16.47 -3.53
#